data_1236829ae191c653c31c8e990096f483
#
_entry.id   1236829ae191c653c31c8e990096f483
#
_cell.length_a   1.000
_cell.length_b   1.000
_cell.length_c   1.000
_cell.angle_alpha   90.00
_cell.angle_beta   90.00
_cell.angle_gamma   90.00
#
_symmetry.space_group_name_H-M   'P 1'
#
loop_
_entity.id
_entity.type
_entity.pdbx_description
1 polymer ?
#
loop_
_entity_poly.entity_id
_entity_poly.type
_entity_poly.pdbx_seq_one_letter_code
_entity_poly.pdbx_strand_id
1 'polypeptide(L)'
;MICFPNAKINLGLNIVRKRPDGYHDIETVFYPIPVKDALEVTSARHDEFHASGVPVGVPAEKNLVMKALNELRKYYPIPGLNVGLLKTIPFGAGLGGGSADAAFMLQLVNEFCQLHVPSSRLEEIAASIGADCPFFIRNTPVFASGIGNEFEPASVDLHGWHLCLVKPDVFVSTAAAYSKVIPAKPSRSLKEIMSMPVERWKEMLINDFERSVFSEFPAIRAIKDKLYASGAAYASMSGSGSSVFGLFKEATQLEETFPGCFVWEGAL
;
A
#
# COMPACT_ATOMS: atom_id res chain seq x y z
N MET A 1 8.53 6.76 21.88
CA MET A 1 7.15 6.42 21.44
C MET A 1 7.25 5.50 20.24
N ILE A 2 6.36 4.52 20.12
CA ILE A 2 6.36 3.53 19.03
C ILE A 2 4.98 3.45 18.39
N CYS A 3 4.94 3.25 17.06
CA CYS A 3 3.73 2.94 16.30
C CYS A 3 4.00 1.83 15.28
N PHE A 4 2.94 1.33 14.64
CA PHE A 4 3.00 0.19 13.74
C PHE A 4 2.38 0.53 12.39
N PRO A 5 3.14 1.16 11.47
CA PRO A 5 2.69 1.46 10.12
C PRO A 5 2.21 0.18 9.41
N ASN A 6 0.99 0.20 8.89
CA ASN A 6 0.42 -0.95 8.21
C ASN A 6 0.42 -0.79 6.69
N ALA A 7 0.40 -1.91 5.98
CA ALA A 7 0.28 -1.95 4.52
C ALA A 7 -1.15 -1.66 4.05
N LYS A 8 -1.32 -1.52 2.74
CA LYS A 8 -2.62 -1.50 2.03
C LYS A 8 -2.61 -2.50 0.89
N ILE A 9 -3.78 -2.89 0.43
CA ILE A 9 -4.00 -3.52 -0.87
C ILE A 9 -4.87 -2.64 -1.76
N ASN A 10 -4.84 -2.91 -3.07
CA ASN A 10 -5.76 -2.33 -4.02
C ASN A 10 -6.89 -3.33 -4.33
N LEU A 11 -8.12 -2.98 -4.02
CA LEU A 11 -9.30 -3.74 -4.45
C LEU A 11 -9.76 -3.19 -5.79
N GLY A 12 -9.35 -3.86 -6.87
CA GLY A 12 -9.44 -3.37 -8.24
C GLY A 12 -8.52 -2.17 -8.52
N LEU A 13 -8.15 -2.00 -9.76
CA LEU A 13 -7.43 -0.83 -10.24
C LEU A 13 -7.73 -0.65 -11.72
N ASN A 14 -8.42 0.42 -12.06
CA ASN A 14 -8.71 0.79 -13.43
C ASN A 14 -7.82 1.96 -13.85
N ILE A 15 -7.23 1.89 -15.02
CA ILE A 15 -6.49 3.01 -15.63
C ILE A 15 -7.40 3.64 -16.67
N VAL A 16 -8.01 4.76 -16.28
CA VAL A 16 -9.15 5.36 -16.97
C VAL A 16 -8.72 6.19 -18.17
N ARG A 17 -7.63 6.95 -18.03
CA ARG A 17 -7.17 7.89 -19.04
C ARG A 17 -5.69 8.22 -18.88
N LYS A 18 -4.98 8.43 -19.99
CA LYS A 18 -3.67 9.07 -20.00
C LYS A 18 -3.83 10.59 -20.02
N ARG A 19 -3.12 11.30 -19.15
CA ARG A 19 -3.15 12.75 -19.01
C ARG A 19 -2.11 13.43 -19.90
N PRO A 20 -2.30 14.72 -20.24
CA PRO A 20 -1.28 15.49 -20.99
C PRO A 20 0.04 15.68 -20.24
N ASP A 21 0.02 15.64 -18.90
CA ASP A 21 1.20 15.76 -18.03
C ASP A 21 2.03 14.45 -17.94
N GLY A 22 1.60 13.39 -18.65
CA GLY A 22 2.26 12.09 -18.68
C GLY A 22 1.81 11.12 -17.62
N TYR A 23 1.03 11.55 -16.62
CA TYR A 23 0.38 10.68 -15.62
C TYR A 23 -0.86 9.98 -16.19
N HIS A 24 -1.47 9.14 -15.39
CA HIS A 24 -2.72 8.47 -15.72
C HIS A 24 -3.77 8.76 -14.66
N ASP A 25 -5.01 9.00 -15.07
CA ASP A 25 -6.14 8.96 -14.17
C ASP A 25 -6.45 7.49 -13.87
N ILE A 26 -6.55 7.17 -12.60
CA ILE A 26 -6.85 5.83 -12.11
C ILE A 26 -8.09 5.85 -11.22
N GLU A 27 -8.71 4.69 -11.05
CA GLU A 27 -9.72 4.42 -10.05
C GLU A 27 -9.34 3.13 -9.32
N THR A 28 -9.34 3.17 -7.99
CA THR A 28 -9.03 2.01 -7.15
C THR A 28 -9.67 2.17 -5.78
N VAL A 29 -9.80 1.08 -5.04
CA VAL A 29 -10.09 1.15 -3.60
C VAL A 29 -8.85 0.77 -2.83
N PHE A 30 -8.37 1.66 -1.96
CA PHE A 30 -7.33 1.34 -0.99
C PHE A 30 -7.96 0.74 0.25
N TYR A 31 -7.47 -0.41 0.65
CA TYR A 31 -7.91 -1.12 1.85
C TYR A 31 -6.71 -1.38 2.77
N PRO A 32 -6.70 -0.87 4.02
CA PRO A 32 -5.61 -1.12 4.96
C PRO A 32 -5.61 -2.57 5.41
N ILE A 33 -4.42 -3.18 5.52
CA ILE A 33 -4.27 -4.57 5.95
C ILE A 33 -3.29 -4.68 7.12
N PRO A 34 -3.40 -5.67 8.00
CA PRO A 34 -2.63 -5.76 9.25
C PRO A 34 -1.21 -6.31 9.10
N VAL A 35 -0.59 -6.18 7.92
CA VAL A 35 0.86 -6.39 7.72
C VAL A 35 1.56 -5.11 8.14
N LYS A 36 2.44 -5.14 9.14
CA LYS A 36 2.93 -3.93 9.82
C LYS A 36 4.44 -3.89 9.90
N ASP A 37 4.98 -2.69 9.75
CA ASP A 37 6.31 -2.31 10.21
C ASP A 37 6.27 -1.85 11.67
N ALA A 38 7.41 -1.53 12.27
CA ALA A 38 7.49 -0.83 13.54
C ALA A 38 8.36 0.42 13.39
N LEU A 39 7.85 1.53 13.91
CA LEU A 39 8.52 2.84 13.85
C LEU A 39 8.56 3.43 15.26
N GLU A 40 9.77 3.76 15.73
CA GLU A 40 10.01 4.34 17.04
C GLU A 40 10.71 5.69 16.92
N VAL A 41 10.34 6.62 17.80
CA VAL A 41 11.07 7.88 18.00
C VAL A 41 11.40 8.08 19.48
N THR A 42 12.61 8.56 19.73
CA THR A 42 13.09 9.00 21.06
C THR A 42 13.82 10.31 20.92
N SER A 43 13.97 11.06 22.03
CA SER A 43 14.70 12.33 22.02
C SER A 43 16.19 12.09 21.79
N ALA A 44 16.83 12.95 20.98
CA ALA A 44 18.26 12.96 20.74
C ALA A 44 18.80 14.39 20.62
N ARG A 45 20.12 14.56 20.68
CA ARG A 45 20.75 15.87 20.43
C ARG A 45 20.76 16.23 18.94
N HIS A 46 20.94 15.22 18.10
CA HIS A 46 20.95 15.29 16.64
C HIS A 46 20.10 14.17 16.10
N ASP A 47 19.69 14.29 14.82
CA ASP A 47 18.95 13.20 14.19
C ASP A 47 19.82 11.98 13.97
N GLU A 48 19.29 10.84 14.35
CA GLU A 48 19.84 9.53 14.06
C GLU A 48 18.76 8.68 13.43
N PHE A 49 19.13 7.88 12.43
CA PHE A 49 18.19 6.98 11.75
C PHE A 49 18.79 5.57 11.64
N HIS A 50 18.09 4.61 12.17
CA HIS A 50 18.45 3.20 12.18
C HIS A 50 17.33 2.37 11.53
N ALA A 51 17.64 1.72 10.42
CA ALA A 51 16.73 0.79 9.76
C ALA A 51 17.22 -0.65 9.88
N SER A 52 16.29 -1.57 10.11
CA SER A 52 16.54 -3.01 10.18
C SER A 52 15.43 -3.80 9.49
N GLY A 53 15.56 -5.12 9.37
CA GLY A 53 14.60 -5.98 8.69
C GLY A 53 14.80 -6.01 7.18
N VAL A 54 13.73 -5.91 6.39
CA VAL A 54 13.78 -5.95 4.93
C VAL A 54 14.60 -4.77 4.38
N PRO A 55 15.66 -5.01 3.58
CA PRO A 55 16.47 -3.93 3.03
C PRO A 55 15.65 -3.03 2.10
N VAL A 56 15.69 -1.71 2.33
CA VAL A 56 15.01 -0.72 1.50
C VAL A 56 15.88 -0.21 0.35
N GLY A 57 17.20 -0.40 0.46
CA GLY A 57 18.16 -0.09 -0.63
C GLY A 57 18.36 1.39 -0.91
N VAL A 58 17.90 2.30 0.01
CA VAL A 58 18.11 3.75 -0.12
C VAL A 58 18.87 4.31 1.07
N PRO A 59 19.73 5.33 0.88
CA PRO A 59 20.37 6.04 1.98
C PRO A 59 19.33 6.67 2.93
N ALA A 60 19.72 6.90 4.18
CA ALA A 60 18.85 7.47 5.23
C ALA A 60 18.17 8.78 4.79
N GLU A 61 18.90 9.67 4.13
CA GLU A 61 18.40 10.98 3.69
C GLU A 61 17.31 10.87 2.60
N LYS A 62 17.28 9.74 1.87
CA LYS A 62 16.29 9.44 0.84
C LYS A 62 15.14 8.60 1.36
N ASN A 63 15.22 8.09 2.60
CA ASN A 63 14.15 7.35 3.21
C ASN A 63 12.92 8.25 3.45
N LEU A 64 11.72 7.76 3.14
CA LEU A 64 10.50 8.55 3.25
C LEU A 64 10.18 8.95 4.70
N VAL A 65 10.60 8.17 5.69
CA VAL A 65 10.49 8.51 7.11
C VAL A 65 11.26 9.81 7.42
N MET A 66 12.50 9.89 6.97
CA MET A 66 13.33 11.09 7.19
C MET A 66 12.86 12.27 6.34
N LYS A 67 12.34 12.03 5.14
CA LYS A 67 11.68 13.08 4.37
C LYS A 67 10.46 13.62 5.09
N ALA A 68 9.63 12.75 5.68
CA ALA A 68 8.46 13.16 6.44
C ALA A 68 8.83 14.05 7.64
N LEU A 69 9.85 13.66 8.40
CA LEU A 69 10.37 14.47 9.49
C LEU A 69 10.84 15.85 9.00
N ASN A 70 11.60 15.89 7.92
CA ASN A 70 12.12 17.13 7.35
C ASN A 70 11.01 18.02 6.78
N GLU A 71 9.97 17.45 6.15
CA GLU A 71 8.81 18.21 5.69
C GLU A 71 8.05 18.85 6.87
N LEU A 72 7.81 18.10 7.95
CA LEU A 72 7.13 18.63 9.13
C LEU A 72 7.92 19.76 9.80
N ARG A 73 9.25 19.68 9.83
CA ARG A 73 10.16 20.70 10.37
C ARG A 73 10.13 22.03 9.64
N LYS A 74 9.67 22.07 8.39
CA LYS A 74 9.51 23.36 7.69
C LYS A 74 8.46 24.25 8.34
N TYR A 75 7.55 23.64 9.10
CA TYR A 75 6.40 24.34 9.69
C TYR A 75 6.41 24.35 11.21
N TYR A 76 7.09 23.40 11.85
CA TYR A 76 7.03 23.23 13.30
C TYR A 76 8.43 23.03 13.90
N PRO A 77 8.70 23.59 15.10
CA PRO A 77 9.95 23.38 15.79
C PRO A 77 10.01 21.95 16.36
N ILE A 78 10.83 21.09 15.77
CA ILE A 78 11.02 19.69 16.19
C ILE A 78 12.48 19.52 16.59
N PRO A 79 12.78 19.03 17.81
CA PRO A 79 14.14 18.77 18.27
C PRO A 79 14.80 17.63 17.50
N GLY A 80 16.07 17.34 17.82
CA GLY A 80 16.74 16.14 17.33
C GLY A 80 16.04 14.88 17.82
N LEU A 81 15.89 13.91 16.93
CA LEU A 81 15.21 12.63 17.19
C LEU A 81 16.10 11.45 16.80
N ASN A 82 16.11 10.41 17.64
CA ASN A 82 16.58 9.10 17.24
C ASN A 82 15.38 8.31 16.71
N VAL A 83 15.47 7.87 15.46
CA VAL A 83 14.39 7.22 14.71
C VAL A 83 14.80 5.78 14.39
N GLY A 84 14.07 4.81 14.91
CA GLY A 84 14.20 3.38 14.63
C GLY A 84 13.10 2.87 13.70
N LEU A 85 13.47 2.20 12.60
CA LEU A 85 12.51 1.59 11.66
C LEU A 85 12.84 0.09 11.49
N LEU A 86 11.90 -0.77 11.89
CA LEU A 86 11.92 -2.20 11.56
C LEU A 86 11.00 -2.46 10.39
N LYS A 87 11.57 -2.81 9.23
CA LYS A 87 10.81 -3.16 8.01
C LYS A 87 10.47 -4.64 7.98
N THR A 88 9.19 -4.94 7.90
CA THR A 88 8.65 -6.27 7.64
C THR A 88 7.81 -6.29 6.36
N ILE A 89 7.18 -5.16 5.99
CA ILE A 89 6.44 -5.00 4.73
C ILE A 89 7.45 -5.05 3.57
N PRO A 90 7.29 -5.97 2.60
CA PRO A 90 8.18 -6.07 1.45
C PRO A 90 8.28 -4.77 0.66
N PHE A 91 9.51 -4.38 0.28
CA PHE A 91 9.76 -3.19 -0.52
C PHE A 91 9.37 -3.39 -1.99
N GLY A 92 8.82 -2.35 -2.63
CA GLY A 92 8.48 -2.36 -4.06
C GLY A 92 7.42 -3.40 -4.44
N ALA A 93 6.49 -3.65 -3.55
CA ALA A 93 5.54 -4.77 -3.60
C ALA A 93 4.08 -4.36 -3.91
N GLY A 94 3.80 -3.09 -4.21
CA GLY A 94 2.43 -2.59 -4.41
C GLY A 94 1.62 -2.39 -3.12
N LEU A 95 2.28 -2.44 -1.96
CA LEU A 95 1.66 -2.47 -0.62
C LEU A 95 1.66 -1.11 0.11
N GLY A 96 2.29 -0.09 -0.45
CA GLY A 96 2.34 1.26 0.13
C GLY A 96 3.21 1.38 1.39
N GLY A 97 4.05 0.39 1.74
CA GLY A 97 4.78 0.35 3.02
C GLY A 97 5.62 1.59 3.31
N GLY A 98 6.39 2.10 2.33
CA GLY A 98 7.17 3.32 2.52
C GLY A 98 6.31 4.58 2.72
N SER A 99 5.15 4.65 2.06
CA SER A 99 4.18 5.74 2.25
C SER A 99 3.50 5.66 3.61
N ALA A 100 3.23 4.43 4.08
CA ALA A 100 2.74 4.18 5.44
C ALA A 100 3.76 4.67 6.48
N ASP A 101 5.03 4.26 6.35
CA ASP A 101 6.09 4.69 7.26
C ASP A 101 6.17 6.22 7.36
N ALA A 102 6.10 6.92 6.21
CA ALA A 102 6.13 8.38 6.15
C ALA A 102 4.92 9.02 6.84
N ALA A 103 3.72 8.54 6.57
CA ALA A 103 2.50 9.08 7.15
C ALA A 103 2.46 8.86 8.67
N PHE A 104 2.82 7.66 9.11
CA PHE A 104 2.91 7.33 10.54
C PHE A 104 4.02 8.12 11.23
N MET A 105 5.13 8.43 10.55
CA MET A 105 6.16 9.34 11.09
C MET A 105 5.59 10.73 11.37
N LEU A 106 4.79 11.30 10.45
CA LEU A 106 4.13 12.58 10.67
C LEU A 106 3.22 12.55 11.90
N GLN A 107 2.41 11.50 12.05
CA GLN A 107 1.50 11.32 13.20
C GLN A 107 2.28 11.10 14.49
N LEU A 108 3.30 10.23 14.46
CA LEU A 108 4.10 9.88 15.63
C LEU A 108 4.85 11.10 16.20
N VAL A 109 5.45 11.92 15.32
CA VAL A 109 6.14 13.14 15.72
C VAL A 109 5.15 14.21 16.19
N ASN A 110 3.99 14.32 15.53
CA ASN A 110 2.92 15.22 15.96
C ASN A 110 2.50 14.94 17.42
N GLU A 111 2.34 13.67 17.77
CA GLU A 111 1.98 13.23 19.11
C GLU A 111 3.17 13.38 20.09
N PHE A 112 4.35 12.86 19.71
CA PHE A 112 5.54 12.87 20.55
C PHE A 112 5.99 14.29 20.95
N CYS A 113 5.92 15.24 20.02
CA CYS A 113 6.28 16.65 20.24
C CYS A 113 5.08 17.51 20.66
N GLN A 114 3.88 16.94 20.83
CA GLN A 114 2.66 17.66 21.21
C GLN A 114 2.35 18.86 20.29
N LEU A 115 2.52 18.68 18.97
CA LEU A 115 2.37 19.78 18.00
C LEU A 115 0.91 20.15 17.75
N HIS A 116 -0.04 19.26 18.06
CA HIS A 116 -1.49 19.44 17.86
C HIS A 116 -1.89 19.80 16.42
N VAL A 117 -1.14 19.27 15.42
CA VAL A 117 -1.43 19.48 14.01
C VAL A 117 -2.68 18.67 13.63
N PRO A 118 -3.71 19.29 13.05
CA PRO A 118 -4.92 18.56 12.66
C PRO A 118 -4.65 17.61 11.48
N SER A 119 -5.41 16.51 11.40
CA SER A 119 -5.23 15.47 10.38
C SER A 119 -5.28 16.02 8.95
N SER A 120 -6.15 17.00 8.66
CA SER A 120 -6.22 17.66 7.35
C SER A 120 -4.89 18.33 6.96
N ARG A 121 -4.19 18.95 7.92
CA ARG A 121 -2.88 19.55 7.67
C ARG A 121 -1.79 18.49 7.51
N LEU A 122 -1.85 17.40 8.27
CA LEU A 122 -0.94 16.25 8.07
C LEU A 122 -1.14 15.61 6.69
N GLU A 123 -2.37 15.52 6.18
CA GLU A 123 -2.66 15.04 4.83
C GLU A 123 -2.04 15.94 3.74
N GLU A 124 -2.12 17.26 3.89
CA GLU A 124 -1.47 18.21 2.97
C GLU A 124 0.05 18.02 2.95
N ILE A 125 0.68 17.88 4.12
CA ILE A 125 2.12 17.63 4.24
C ILE A 125 2.47 16.26 3.63
N ALA A 126 1.69 15.23 3.93
CA ALA A 126 1.87 13.88 3.40
C ALA A 126 1.79 13.85 1.86
N ALA A 127 0.89 14.63 1.25
CA ALA A 127 0.75 14.74 -0.20
C ALA A 127 2.03 15.25 -0.89
N SER A 128 2.83 16.09 -0.22
CA SER A 128 4.11 16.57 -0.75
C SER A 128 5.21 15.51 -0.74
N ILE A 129 5.03 14.42 0.03
CA ILE A 129 6.00 13.34 0.18
C ILE A 129 5.75 12.24 -0.85
N GLY A 130 4.48 11.90 -1.07
CA GLY A 130 4.07 10.88 -2.04
C GLY A 130 2.55 10.74 -2.15
N ALA A 131 2.07 10.30 -3.32
CA ALA A 131 0.64 10.23 -3.64
C ALA A 131 -0.16 9.31 -2.70
N ASP A 132 0.42 8.20 -2.25
CA ASP A 132 -0.24 7.26 -1.32
C ASP A 132 -0.14 7.70 0.16
N CYS A 133 0.74 8.66 0.51
CA CYS A 133 0.96 9.03 1.92
C CYS A 133 -0.29 9.58 2.61
N PRO A 134 -1.12 10.46 2.00
CA PRO A 134 -2.31 11.00 2.65
C PRO A 134 -3.32 9.94 3.06
N PHE A 135 -3.43 8.83 2.30
CA PHE A 135 -4.29 7.70 2.65
C PHE A 135 -4.02 7.18 4.07
N PHE A 136 -2.74 7.03 4.42
CA PHE A 136 -2.34 6.45 5.71
C PHE A 136 -2.51 7.39 6.90
N ILE A 137 -2.80 8.68 6.67
CA ILE A 137 -3.15 9.60 7.76
C ILE A 137 -4.51 9.24 8.35
N ARG A 138 -5.51 8.93 7.52
CA ARG A 138 -6.83 8.44 7.99
C ARG A 138 -6.86 6.94 8.16
N ASN A 139 -6.16 6.23 7.30
CA ASN A 139 -5.97 4.79 7.34
C ASN A 139 -7.28 3.98 7.40
N THR A 140 -8.26 4.38 6.62
CA THR A 140 -9.57 3.74 6.46
C THR A 140 -9.80 3.42 4.98
N PRO A 141 -10.70 2.47 4.63
CA PRO A 141 -11.00 2.17 3.23
C PRO A 141 -11.46 3.41 2.47
N VAL A 142 -10.83 3.68 1.31
CA VAL A 142 -11.18 4.83 0.45
C VAL A 142 -11.24 4.42 -1.01
N PHE A 143 -12.16 5.02 -1.75
CA PHE A 143 -12.11 5.09 -3.20
C PHE A 143 -11.14 6.20 -3.59
N ALA A 144 -10.11 5.85 -4.36
CA ALA A 144 -9.08 6.78 -4.82
C ALA A 144 -9.23 7.02 -6.33
N SER A 145 -9.19 8.29 -6.72
CA SER A 145 -9.25 8.77 -8.11
C SER A 145 -8.13 9.76 -8.42
N GLY A 146 -8.21 10.40 -9.59
CA GLY A 146 -7.12 11.22 -10.09
C GLY A 146 -5.87 10.40 -10.36
N ILE A 147 -4.71 10.82 -9.87
CA ILE A 147 -3.47 10.02 -9.92
C ILE A 147 -3.34 9.05 -8.73
N GLY A 148 -4.43 8.77 -8.02
CA GLY A 148 -4.49 7.99 -6.79
C GLY A 148 -4.42 8.85 -5.52
N ASN A 149 -4.71 10.15 -5.64
CA ASN A 149 -4.55 11.15 -4.57
C ASN A 149 -5.85 11.88 -4.20
N GLU A 150 -6.96 11.59 -4.87
CA GLU A 150 -8.29 12.12 -4.54
C GLU A 150 -9.08 11.03 -3.84
N PHE A 151 -9.49 11.25 -2.59
CA PHE A 151 -10.08 10.21 -1.75
C PHE A 151 -11.53 10.50 -1.39
N GLU A 152 -12.38 9.49 -1.57
CA GLU A 152 -13.74 9.44 -1.06
C GLU A 152 -13.90 8.20 -0.16
N PRO A 153 -14.72 8.24 0.90
CA PRO A 153 -14.98 7.06 1.72
C PRO A 153 -15.49 5.88 0.87
N ALA A 154 -14.95 4.69 1.11
CA ALA A 154 -15.42 3.47 0.46
C ALA A 154 -16.23 2.61 1.44
N SER A 155 -17.44 2.22 1.03
CA SER A 155 -18.30 1.33 1.79
C SER A 155 -17.95 -0.13 1.48
N VAL A 156 -16.75 -0.55 1.89
CA VAL A 156 -16.30 -1.94 1.78
C VAL A 156 -15.88 -2.45 3.15
N ASP A 157 -16.43 -3.58 3.55
CA ASP A 157 -16.11 -4.25 4.80
C ASP A 157 -15.66 -5.68 4.50
N LEU A 158 -14.42 -5.97 4.90
CA LEU A 158 -13.83 -7.31 4.82
C LEU A 158 -13.68 -7.95 6.21
N HIS A 159 -14.34 -7.42 7.22
CA HIS A 159 -14.34 -8.03 8.54
C HIS A 159 -14.83 -9.49 8.47
N GLY A 160 -14.08 -10.38 9.10
CA GLY A 160 -14.35 -11.83 9.08
C GLY A 160 -13.81 -12.56 7.85
N TRP A 161 -13.16 -11.86 6.91
CA TRP A 161 -12.37 -12.49 5.87
C TRP A 161 -10.94 -12.73 6.32
N HIS A 162 -10.30 -13.73 5.73
CA HIS A 162 -8.88 -14.02 5.89
C HIS A 162 -8.13 -13.63 4.62
N LEU A 163 -6.99 -12.98 4.82
CA LEU A 163 -6.09 -12.57 3.75
C LEU A 163 -4.89 -13.50 3.70
N CYS A 164 -4.57 -14.04 2.52
CA CYS A 164 -3.26 -14.57 2.20
C CYS A 164 -2.58 -13.61 1.22
N LEU A 165 -1.46 -13.04 1.63
CA LEU A 165 -0.64 -12.12 0.82
C LEU A 165 0.66 -12.81 0.44
N VAL A 166 0.95 -12.87 -0.86
CA VAL A 166 2.14 -13.53 -1.40
C VAL A 166 2.95 -12.55 -2.25
N LYS A 167 4.23 -12.38 -1.93
CA LYS A 167 5.16 -11.56 -2.74
C LYS A 167 6.32 -12.43 -3.21
N PRO A 168 6.41 -12.71 -4.52
CA PRO A 168 7.56 -13.42 -5.09
C PRO A 168 8.83 -12.56 -5.07
N ASP A 169 9.99 -13.20 -5.17
CA ASP A 169 11.26 -12.47 -5.33
C ASP A 169 11.41 -11.92 -6.76
N VAL A 170 10.44 -11.07 -7.14
CA VAL A 170 10.39 -10.35 -8.41
C VAL A 170 10.11 -8.89 -8.12
N PHE A 171 10.84 -8.00 -8.77
CA PHE A 171 10.61 -6.56 -8.72
C PHE A 171 9.95 -6.09 -10.02
N VAL A 172 8.82 -5.38 -9.87
CA VAL A 172 8.11 -4.73 -10.99
C VAL A 172 8.18 -3.23 -10.76
N SER A 173 8.84 -2.49 -11.66
CA SER A 173 8.81 -1.04 -11.57
C SER A 173 7.44 -0.51 -12.00
N THR A 174 6.94 0.49 -11.30
CA THR A 174 5.67 1.16 -11.65
C THR A 174 5.69 1.68 -13.08
N ALA A 175 6.81 2.23 -13.54
CA ALA A 175 6.98 2.69 -14.92
C ALA A 175 6.82 1.56 -15.95
N ALA A 176 7.39 0.38 -15.68
CA ALA A 176 7.23 -0.80 -16.53
C ALA A 176 5.77 -1.27 -16.56
N ALA A 177 5.09 -1.29 -15.41
CA ALA A 177 3.67 -1.67 -15.34
C ALA A 177 2.79 -0.76 -16.22
N TYR A 178 3.01 0.57 -16.16
CA TYR A 178 2.28 1.54 -17.01
C TYR A 178 2.60 1.45 -18.50
N SER A 179 3.80 1.02 -18.89
CA SER A 179 4.30 1.11 -20.27
C SER A 179 3.45 0.38 -21.32
N LYS A 180 2.75 -0.66 -20.92
CA LYS A 180 1.93 -1.52 -21.81
C LYS A 180 0.43 -1.42 -21.54
N VAL A 181 0.01 -0.48 -20.69
CA VAL A 181 -1.41 -0.30 -20.37
C VAL A 181 -2.12 0.46 -21.47
N ILE A 182 -3.29 0.00 -21.82
CA ILE A 182 -4.23 0.71 -22.69
C ILE A 182 -5.35 1.26 -21.81
N PRO A 183 -5.36 2.58 -21.52
CA PRO A 183 -6.38 3.17 -20.68
C PRO A 183 -7.77 3.00 -21.28
N ALA A 184 -8.74 2.61 -20.45
CA ALA A 184 -10.13 2.49 -20.86
C ALA A 184 -11.06 2.80 -19.68
N LYS A 185 -12.22 3.41 -19.97
CA LYS A 185 -13.25 3.54 -18.95
C LYS A 185 -13.79 2.14 -18.61
N PRO A 186 -13.90 1.81 -17.31
CA PRO A 186 -14.48 0.54 -16.91
C PRO A 186 -15.97 0.48 -17.32
N SER A 187 -16.43 -0.70 -17.70
CA SER A 187 -17.83 -0.94 -18.05
C SER A 187 -18.77 -0.87 -16.84
N ARG A 188 -18.23 -1.02 -15.65
CA ARG A 188 -18.93 -0.96 -14.36
C ARG A 188 -18.10 -0.21 -13.34
N SER A 189 -18.74 0.63 -12.53
CA SER A 189 -18.06 1.40 -11.48
C SER A 189 -17.53 0.48 -10.39
N LEU A 190 -16.31 0.77 -9.88
CA LEU A 190 -15.77 0.08 -8.71
C LEU A 190 -16.68 0.25 -7.49
N LYS A 191 -17.34 1.39 -7.32
CA LYS A 191 -18.30 1.63 -6.22
C LYS A 191 -19.46 0.65 -6.26
N GLU A 192 -19.98 0.34 -7.47
CA GLU A 192 -21.04 -0.66 -7.65
C GLU A 192 -20.52 -2.07 -7.34
N ILE A 193 -19.32 -2.43 -7.79
CA ILE A 193 -18.74 -3.75 -7.53
C ILE A 193 -18.47 -3.94 -6.04
N MET A 194 -17.97 -2.91 -5.34
CA MET A 194 -17.72 -2.98 -3.90
C MET A 194 -18.98 -3.19 -3.05
N SER A 195 -20.16 -2.82 -3.55
CA SER A 195 -21.44 -3.10 -2.89
C SER A 195 -21.92 -4.54 -3.02
N MET A 196 -21.25 -5.35 -3.85
CA MET A 196 -21.59 -6.76 -4.07
C MET A 196 -20.81 -7.68 -3.10
N PRO A 197 -21.31 -8.88 -2.83
CA PRO A 197 -20.56 -9.89 -2.07
C PRO A 197 -19.22 -10.21 -2.71
N VAL A 198 -18.18 -10.45 -1.90
CA VAL A 198 -16.80 -10.74 -2.35
C VAL A 198 -16.75 -11.89 -3.36
N GLU A 199 -17.59 -12.90 -3.20
CA GLU A 199 -17.69 -14.05 -4.09
C GLU A 199 -18.08 -13.69 -5.54
N ARG A 200 -18.62 -12.49 -5.74
CA ARG A 200 -18.99 -11.98 -7.08
C ARG A 200 -17.87 -11.16 -7.72
N TRP A 201 -16.78 -10.86 -6.99
CA TRP A 201 -15.72 -9.97 -7.47
C TRP A 201 -14.82 -10.60 -8.54
N LYS A 202 -14.67 -11.92 -8.53
CA LYS A 202 -13.72 -12.65 -9.38
C LYS A 202 -13.75 -12.25 -10.86
N GLU A 203 -14.94 -12.01 -11.42
CA GLU A 203 -15.10 -11.71 -12.85
C GLU A 203 -15.27 -10.22 -13.15
N MET A 204 -15.44 -9.39 -12.11
CA MET A 204 -15.79 -7.98 -12.27
C MET A 204 -14.73 -7.02 -11.75
N LEU A 205 -14.02 -7.42 -10.70
CA LEU A 205 -13.02 -6.59 -10.05
C LEU A 205 -11.64 -6.97 -10.59
N ILE A 206 -11.11 -6.13 -11.47
CA ILE A 206 -9.84 -6.36 -12.16
C ILE A 206 -8.77 -5.34 -11.72
N ASN A 207 -7.53 -5.69 -11.93
CA ASN A 207 -6.40 -4.76 -11.88
C ASN A 207 -5.80 -4.67 -13.29
N ASP A 208 -5.89 -3.50 -13.93
CA ASP A 208 -5.46 -3.31 -15.32
C ASP A 208 -3.96 -3.57 -15.55
N PHE A 209 -3.14 -3.46 -14.50
CA PHE A 209 -1.73 -3.82 -14.60
C PHE A 209 -1.52 -5.33 -14.77
N GLU A 210 -2.44 -6.18 -14.35
CA GLU A 210 -2.28 -7.63 -14.42
C GLU A 210 -2.01 -8.10 -15.86
N ARG A 211 -2.67 -7.48 -16.84
CA ARG A 211 -2.49 -7.86 -18.25
C ARG A 211 -1.05 -7.70 -18.71
N SER A 212 -0.40 -6.59 -18.40
CA SER A 212 0.98 -6.31 -18.79
C SER A 212 1.98 -7.07 -17.92
N VAL A 213 1.78 -7.03 -16.59
CA VAL A 213 2.69 -7.63 -15.63
C VAL A 213 2.70 -9.15 -15.75
N PHE A 214 1.55 -9.81 -15.89
CA PHE A 214 1.48 -11.27 -16.03
C PHE A 214 2.06 -11.79 -17.34
N SER A 215 2.02 -10.98 -18.40
CA SER A 215 2.70 -11.33 -19.67
C SER A 215 4.21 -11.30 -19.54
N GLU A 216 4.76 -10.39 -18.73
CA GLU A 216 6.20 -10.22 -18.55
C GLU A 216 6.74 -11.10 -17.41
N PHE A 217 5.93 -11.30 -16.37
CA PHE A 217 6.26 -12.08 -15.18
C PHE A 217 5.23 -13.18 -14.92
N PRO A 218 5.26 -14.31 -15.67
CA PRO A 218 4.28 -15.40 -15.52
C PRO A 218 4.22 -16.00 -14.10
N ALA A 219 5.32 -15.90 -13.34
CA ALA A 219 5.37 -16.35 -11.95
C ALA A 219 4.35 -15.62 -11.05
N ILE A 220 4.10 -14.32 -11.30
CA ILE A 220 3.11 -13.55 -10.54
C ILE A 220 1.69 -14.04 -10.87
N ARG A 221 1.41 -14.34 -12.15
CA ARG A 221 0.14 -14.94 -12.56
C ARG A 221 -0.08 -16.31 -11.90
N ALA A 222 0.95 -17.16 -11.89
CA ALA A 222 0.87 -18.48 -11.29
C ALA A 222 0.48 -18.43 -9.80
N ILE A 223 0.93 -17.38 -9.07
CA ILE A 223 0.51 -17.16 -7.68
C ILE A 223 -0.99 -16.90 -7.61
N LYS A 224 -1.54 -16.01 -8.45
CA LYS A 224 -2.98 -15.73 -8.48
C LYS A 224 -3.80 -16.98 -8.79
N ASP A 225 -3.38 -17.73 -9.80
CA ASP A 225 -4.06 -18.97 -10.20
C ASP A 225 -4.02 -20.00 -9.06
N LYS A 226 -2.91 -20.09 -8.34
CA LYS A 226 -2.73 -20.99 -7.20
C LYS A 226 -3.55 -20.57 -5.97
N LEU A 227 -3.69 -19.27 -5.69
CA LEU A 227 -4.59 -18.77 -4.64
C LEU A 227 -6.04 -19.15 -4.94
N TYR A 228 -6.49 -19.02 -6.18
CA TYR A 228 -7.83 -19.50 -6.57
C TYR A 228 -7.97 -21.01 -6.45
N ALA A 229 -6.96 -21.78 -6.84
CA ALA A 229 -6.94 -23.25 -6.69
C ALA A 229 -6.98 -23.68 -5.22
N SER A 230 -6.46 -22.83 -4.31
CA SER A 230 -6.51 -23.03 -2.87
C SER A 230 -7.83 -22.56 -2.22
N GLY A 231 -8.81 -22.11 -3.01
CA GLY A 231 -10.15 -21.75 -2.51
C GLY A 231 -10.38 -20.27 -2.24
N ALA A 232 -9.51 -19.36 -2.72
CA ALA A 232 -9.77 -17.94 -2.61
C ALA A 232 -11.09 -17.56 -3.31
N ALA A 233 -11.96 -16.84 -2.61
CA ALA A 233 -13.17 -16.27 -3.21
C ALA A 233 -12.82 -15.15 -4.20
N TYR A 234 -11.77 -14.39 -3.89
CA TYR A 234 -11.19 -13.37 -4.76
C TYR A 234 -9.67 -13.37 -4.62
N ALA A 235 -8.96 -13.19 -5.72
CA ALA A 235 -7.51 -12.97 -5.72
C ALA A 235 -7.12 -11.93 -6.78
N SER A 236 -6.17 -11.06 -6.45
CA SER A 236 -5.69 -10.01 -7.34
C SER A 236 -4.28 -9.56 -6.99
N MET A 237 -3.60 -8.96 -7.97
CA MET A 237 -2.35 -8.25 -7.72
C MET A 237 -2.64 -6.90 -7.04
N SER A 238 -1.81 -6.49 -6.09
CA SER A 238 -1.92 -5.19 -5.44
C SER A 238 -1.10 -4.13 -6.17
N GLY A 239 -1.73 -3.01 -6.54
CA GLY A 239 -1.07 -1.92 -7.26
C GLY A 239 -0.40 -2.40 -8.54
N SER A 240 0.82 -1.92 -8.80
CA SER A 240 1.66 -2.36 -9.93
C SER A 240 2.39 -3.68 -9.69
N GLY A 241 2.13 -4.35 -8.57
CA GLY A 241 2.77 -5.61 -8.18
C GLY A 241 4.05 -5.36 -7.36
N SER A 242 4.79 -6.42 -7.05
CA SER A 242 4.57 -7.82 -7.46
C SER A 242 3.69 -8.63 -6.50
N SER A 243 3.18 -8.06 -5.41
CA SER A 243 2.35 -8.80 -4.45
C SER A 243 1.01 -9.17 -5.06
N VAL A 244 0.58 -10.40 -4.76
CA VAL A 244 -0.76 -10.93 -5.06
C VAL A 244 -1.41 -11.33 -3.74
N PHE A 245 -2.68 -11.07 -3.61
CA PHE A 245 -3.44 -11.44 -2.42
C PHE A 245 -4.66 -12.30 -2.77
N GLY A 246 -5.08 -13.12 -1.83
CA GLY A 246 -6.32 -13.89 -1.87
C GLY A 246 -7.17 -13.63 -0.64
N LEU A 247 -8.50 -13.52 -0.83
CA LEU A 247 -9.49 -13.43 0.23
C LEU A 247 -10.18 -14.76 0.43
N PHE A 248 -10.19 -15.25 1.67
CA PHE A 248 -10.72 -16.55 2.07
C PHE A 248 -11.77 -16.37 3.17
N LYS A 249 -12.75 -17.27 3.24
CA LYS A 249 -13.73 -17.28 4.34
C LYS A 249 -13.18 -17.85 5.64
N GLU A 250 -12.21 -18.72 5.52
CA GLU A 250 -11.58 -19.40 6.65
C GLU A 250 -10.08 -19.14 6.66
N ALA A 251 -9.44 -19.34 7.81
CA ALA A 251 -8.00 -19.24 7.94
C ALA A 251 -7.31 -20.26 7.04
N THR A 252 -6.21 -19.84 6.42
CA THR A 252 -5.41 -20.67 5.52
C THR A 252 -4.03 -20.95 6.13
N GLN A 253 -3.33 -21.96 5.59
CA GLN A 253 -1.94 -22.30 5.88
C GLN A 253 -1.25 -22.59 4.55
N LEU A 254 -0.93 -21.54 3.81
CA LEU A 254 -0.44 -21.62 2.43
C LEU A 254 1.06 -21.29 2.29
N GLU A 255 1.77 -21.03 3.38
CA GLU A 255 3.20 -20.68 3.34
C GLU A 255 4.02 -21.72 2.57
N GLU A 256 3.85 -23.01 2.86
CA GLU A 256 4.53 -24.10 2.14
C GLU A 256 4.12 -24.22 0.66
N THR A 257 2.98 -23.63 0.29
CA THR A 257 2.46 -23.61 -1.08
C THR A 257 3.25 -22.67 -1.97
N PHE A 258 3.91 -21.66 -1.40
CA PHE A 258 4.65 -20.61 -2.12
C PHE A 258 6.12 -20.53 -1.70
N PRO A 259 6.92 -21.58 -1.99
CA PRO A 259 8.32 -21.61 -1.58
C PRO A 259 9.11 -20.47 -2.21
N GLY A 260 9.98 -19.82 -1.41
CA GLY A 260 10.80 -18.70 -1.85
C GLY A 260 10.06 -17.36 -2.00
N CYS A 261 8.78 -17.29 -1.63
CA CYS A 261 8.02 -16.06 -1.56
C CYS A 261 7.93 -15.56 -0.11
N PHE A 262 7.75 -14.26 0.06
CA PHE A 262 7.19 -13.75 1.31
C PHE A 262 5.69 -14.11 1.32
N VAL A 263 5.25 -14.71 2.42
CA VAL A 263 3.83 -15.06 2.65
C VAL A 263 3.40 -14.48 3.99
N TRP A 264 2.25 -13.85 4.00
CA TRP A 264 1.58 -13.41 5.22
C TRP A 264 0.13 -13.84 5.21
N GLU A 265 -0.36 -14.36 6.31
CA GLU A 265 -1.74 -14.82 6.47
C GLU A 265 -2.33 -14.28 7.76
N GLY A 266 -3.60 -13.84 7.71
CA GLY A 266 -4.27 -13.33 8.89
C GLY A 266 -5.70 -12.87 8.62
N ALA A 267 -6.44 -12.59 9.69
CA ALA A 267 -7.79 -12.02 9.63
C ALA A 267 -7.77 -10.52 9.29
N LEU A 268 -8.80 -10.06 8.57
CA LEU A 268 -9.08 -8.66 8.27
C LEU A 268 -10.12 -8.05 9.21
#